data_9fa07dc8e76af6d1ed1bb5ba98f5e8e2
#
_entry.id   9fa07dc8e76af6d1ed1bb5ba98f5e8e2
#
_cell.length_a   1.000
_cell.length_b   1.000
_cell.length_c   1.000
_cell.angle_alpha   90.00
_cell.angle_beta   90.00
_cell.angle_gamma   90.00
#
_symmetry.space_group_name_H-M   'P 1'
#
loop_
_entity.id
_entity.type
_entity.pdbx_description
1 polymer ?
#
loop_
_entity_poly.entity_id
_entity_poly.type
_entity_poly.pdbx_seq_one_letter_code
_entity_poly.pdbx_strand_id
1 'polypeptide(L)'
;MECTFATESDIKELFELQHVAFESEAVLVGNHDIPPLLETLSDAETDFPNWKVLKITDGNKIIASVRCKKTSECVEIGRLMVLPTYRKRGLGTKLLLEVEKLFPNEVYELFTCTKSLPNIQLYQKAGYRIFKEEQGKSGLSFVYMRKM
;
A
#
# COMPACT_ATOMS: atom_id res chain seq x y z
N MET A 1 8.43 6.78 -16.35
CA MET A 1 7.44 6.70 -15.27
C MET A 1 8.01 7.33 -14.00
N GLU A 2 7.53 8.52 -13.68
CA GLU A 2 8.01 9.28 -12.53
C GLU A 2 7.21 8.99 -11.28
N CYS A 3 7.89 9.05 -10.13
CA CYS A 3 7.25 9.02 -8.83
C CYS A 3 7.15 10.44 -8.28
N THR A 4 5.94 10.91 -8.04
CA THR A 4 5.66 12.27 -7.56
C THR A 4 4.63 12.21 -6.44
N PHE A 5 4.41 13.35 -5.76
CA PHE A 5 3.35 13.44 -4.76
C PHE A 5 1.98 13.53 -5.43
N ALA A 6 1.02 12.80 -4.88
CA ALA A 6 -0.37 12.94 -5.29
C ALA A 6 -0.97 14.20 -4.65
N THR A 7 -2.00 14.74 -5.30
CA THR A 7 -2.75 15.90 -4.83
C THR A 7 -4.21 15.54 -4.63
N GLU A 8 -4.99 16.45 -4.07
CA GLU A 8 -6.42 16.21 -3.84
C GLU A 8 -7.16 15.87 -5.13
N SER A 9 -6.73 16.42 -6.27
CA SER A 9 -7.35 16.12 -7.56
C SER A 9 -7.14 14.67 -8.02
N ASP A 10 -6.21 13.95 -7.39
CA ASP A 10 -5.90 12.56 -7.72
C ASP A 10 -6.75 11.56 -6.92
N ILE A 11 -7.49 12.00 -5.90
CA ILE A 11 -8.16 11.10 -4.95
C ILE A 11 -9.08 10.13 -5.66
N LYS A 12 -9.90 10.60 -6.57
CA LYS A 12 -10.86 9.75 -7.28
C LYS A 12 -10.18 8.67 -8.11
N GLU A 13 -9.14 9.05 -8.85
CA GLU A 13 -8.38 8.08 -9.67
C GLU A 13 -7.63 7.09 -8.79
N LEU A 14 -7.06 7.55 -7.66
CA LEU A 14 -6.42 6.68 -6.69
C LEU A 14 -7.41 5.69 -6.09
N PHE A 15 -8.61 6.14 -5.78
CA PHE A 15 -9.67 5.29 -5.25
C PHE A 15 -10.06 4.20 -6.25
N GLU A 16 -10.21 4.55 -7.53
CA GLU A 16 -10.48 3.60 -8.60
C GLU A 16 -9.35 2.58 -8.76
N LEU A 17 -8.10 3.04 -8.72
CA LEU A 17 -6.93 2.16 -8.76
C LEU A 17 -6.93 1.18 -7.58
N GLN A 18 -7.27 1.66 -6.38
CA GLN A 18 -7.34 0.85 -5.17
C GLN A 18 -8.30 -0.33 -5.35
N HIS A 19 -9.49 -0.07 -5.88
CA HIS A 19 -10.46 -1.13 -6.12
C HIS A 19 -9.96 -2.16 -7.14
N VAL A 20 -9.37 -1.70 -8.23
CA VAL A 20 -8.84 -2.61 -9.26
C VAL A 20 -7.65 -3.42 -8.71
N ALA A 21 -6.74 -2.76 -8.03
CA ALA A 21 -5.51 -3.41 -7.56
C ALA A 21 -5.78 -4.44 -6.45
N PHE A 22 -6.70 -4.14 -5.52
CA PHE A 22 -6.97 -5.02 -4.39
C PHE A 22 -8.01 -6.10 -4.68
N GLU A 23 -8.69 -6.06 -5.82
CA GLU A 23 -9.60 -7.13 -6.24
C GLU A 23 -8.87 -8.48 -6.33
N SER A 24 -7.68 -8.50 -6.90
CA SER A 24 -6.89 -9.73 -7.01
C SER A 24 -6.46 -10.25 -5.64
N GLU A 25 -6.17 -9.35 -4.68
CA GLU A 25 -5.85 -9.77 -3.32
C GLU A 25 -7.08 -10.39 -2.64
N ALA A 26 -8.26 -9.78 -2.81
CA ALA A 26 -9.50 -10.32 -2.26
C ALA A 26 -9.78 -11.73 -2.79
N VAL A 27 -9.58 -11.97 -4.06
CA VAL A 27 -9.72 -13.30 -4.66
C VAL A 27 -8.70 -14.26 -4.03
N LEU A 28 -7.46 -13.83 -3.90
CA LEU A 28 -6.38 -14.66 -3.36
C LEU A 28 -6.64 -15.08 -1.91
N VAL A 29 -7.11 -14.15 -1.07
CA VAL A 29 -7.41 -14.46 0.34
C VAL A 29 -8.79 -15.10 0.54
N GLY A 30 -9.63 -15.10 -0.51
CA GLY A 30 -10.97 -15.66 -0.45
C GLY A 30 -11.97 -14.81 0.33
N ASN A 31 -11.75 -13.50 0.41
CA ASN A 31 -12.58 -12.62 1.20
C ASN A 31 -12.50 -11.19 0.64
N HIS A 32 -13.66 -10.62 0.28
CA HIS A 32 -13.75 -9.25 -0.25
C HIS A 32 -13.93 -8.20 0.84
N ASP A 33 -14.00 -8.60 2.12
CA ASP A 33 -14.11 -7.65 3.25
C ASP A 33 -12.75 -7.13 3.71
N ILE A 34 -11.77 -7.08 2.83
CA ILE A 34 -10.47 -6.49 3.13
C ILE A 34 -10.59 -4.97 3.20
N PRO A 35 -9.83 -4.32 4.11
CA PRO A 35 -9.97 -2.88 4.33
C PRO A 35 -9.95 -2.00 3.08
N PRO A 36 -9.05 -2.22 2.09
CA PRO A 36 -9.03 -1.36 0.90
C PRO A 36 -10.31 -1.40 0.06
N LEU A 37 -11.08 -2.50 0.13
CA LEU A 37 -12.32 -2.63 -0.64
C LEU A 37 -13.53 -2.15 0.15
N LEU A 38 -13.43 -2.06 1.47
CA LEU A 38 -14.50 -1.55 2.33
C LEU A 38 -14.51 -0.03 2.41
N GLU A 39 -13.39 0.62 2.13
CA GLU A 39 -13.26 2.06 2.18
C GLU A 39 -14.14 2.72 1.12
N THR A 40 -14.90 3.75 1.52
CA THR A 40 -15.70 4.53 0.59
C THR A 40 -14.90 5.71 0.03
N LEU A 41 -15.38 6.32 -1.06
CA LEU A 41 -14.74 7.52 -1.60
C LEU A 41 -14.73 8.64 -0.54
N SER A 42 -15.80 8.78 0.22
CA SER A 42 -15.87 9.77 1.31
C SER A 42 -14.81 9.51 2.36
N ASP A 43 -14.59 8.24 2.74
CA ASP A 43 -13.52 7.88 3.68
C ASP A 43 -12.15 8.25 3.11
N ALA A 44 -11.92 7.97 1.84
CA ALA A 44 -10.66 8.28 1.18
C ALA A 44 -10.39 9.79 1.16
N GLU A 45 -11.42 10.59 0.86
CA GLU A 45 -11.31 12.05 0.87
C GLU A 45 -10.99 12.60 2.26
N THR A 46 -11.65 12.06 3.29
CA THR A 46 -11.45 12.47 4.68
C THR A 46 -10.05 12.10 5.17
N ASP A 47 -9.55 10.95 4.79
CA ASP A 47 -8.28 10.42 5.29
C ASP A 47 -7.06 10.94 4.51
N PHE A 48 -7.24 11.40 3.28
CA PHE A 48 -6.14 11.81 2.41
C PHE A 48 -5.17 12.82 3.07
N PRO A 49 -5.64 13.87 3.77
CA PRO A 49 -4.71 14.83 4.39
C PRO A 49 -3.83 14.25 5.50
N ASN A 50 -4.19 13.08 6.03
CA ASN A 50 -3.44 12.45 7.12
C ASN A 50 -2.22 11.67 6.64
N TRP A 51 -2.05 11.53 5.33
CA TRP A 51 -0.99 10.74 4.72
C TRP A 51 -0.20 11.54 3.72
N LYS A 52 1.05 11.14 3.51
CA LYS A 52 1.81 11.53 2.32
C LYS A 52 1.60 10.44 1.28
N VAL A 53 1.10 10.81 0.12
CA VAL A 53 0.75 9.86 -0.94
C VAL A 53 1.67 10.07 -2.12
N LEU A 54 2.34 8.99 -2.53
CA LEU A 54 3.19 8.98 -3.72
C LEU A 54 2.46 8.26 -4.84
N LYS A 55 2.64 8.73 -6.06
CA LYS A 55 2.05 8.12 -7.25
C LYS A 55 3.09 7.93 -8.34
N ILE A 56 2.91 6.91 -9.16
CA ILE A 56 3.65 6.72 -10.40
C ILE A 56 2.65 6.81 -11.54
N THR A 57 2.97 7.62 -12.54
CA THR A 57 2.09 7.79 -13.71
C THR A 57 2.77 7.27 -14.97
N ASP A 58 1.95 6.78 -15.88
CA ASP A 58 2.34 6.47 -17.25
C ASP A 58 1.46 7.36 -18.14
N GLY A 59 2.09 8.37 -18.76
CA GLY A 59 1.34 9.45 -19.40
C GLY A 59 0.51 10.18 -18.35
N ASN A 60 -0.80 10.23 -18.55
CA ASN A 60 -1.73 10.89 -17.63
C ASN A 60 -2.43 9.92 -16.68
N LYS A 61 -2.05 8.64 -16.69
CA LYS A 61 -2.71 7.61 -15.90
C LYS A 61 -1.86 7.24 -14.69
N ILE A 62 -2.49 7.22 -13.52
CA ILE A 62 -1.84 6.71 -12.30
C ILE A 62 -1.86 5.18 -12.36
N ILE A 63 -0.66 4.58 -12.32
CA ILE A 63 -0.52 3.13 -12.46
C ILE A 63 -0.02 2.45 -11.18
N ALA A 64 0.46 3.22 -10.21
CA ALA A 64 0.92 2.69 -8.94
C ALA A 64 0.90 3.80 -7.89
N SER A 65 0.77 3.42 -6.62
CA SER A 65 0.73 4.39 -5.52
C SER A 65 1.07 3.71 -4.20
N VAL A 66 1.49 4.52 -3.23
CA VAL A 66 1.69 4.11 -1.85
C VAL A 66 1.43 5.32 -0.97
N ARG A 67 0.99 5.09 0.25
CA ARG A 67 0.85 6.15 1.24
C ARG A 67 1.70 5.85 2.46
N CYS A 68 2.17 6.90 3.12
CA CYS A 68 2.98 6.76 4.32
C CYS A 68 2.74 7.94 5.24
N LYS A 69 3.02 7.72 6.53
CA LYS A 69 3.01 8.79 7.53
C LYS A 69 4.00 8.46 8.63
N LYS A 70 4.66 9.49 9.12
CA LYS A 70 5.58 9.34 10.25
C LYS A 70 4.82 9.54 11.56
N THR A 71 4.99 8.59 12.47
CA THR A 71 4.51 8.68 13.84
C THR A 71 5.70 8.87 14.78
N SER A 72 5.45 8.93 16.09
CA SER A 72 6.52 9.01 17.08
C SER A 72 7.41 7.76 17.10
N GLU A 73 6.92 6.63 16.60
CA GLU A 73 7.60 5.34 16.70
C GLU A 73 8.15 4.82 15.38
N CYS A 74 7.48 5.13 14.27
CA CYS A 74 7.84 4.54 12.98
C CYS A 74 7.25 5.34 11.82
N VAL A 75 7.61 4.94 10.61
CA VAL A 75 6.93 5.35 9.38
C VAL A 75 5.94 4.25 9.02
N GLU A 76 4.66 4.55 9.07
CA GLU A 76 3.61 3.62 8.64
C GLU A 76 3.47 3.69 7.13
N ILE A 77 3.43 2.53 6.48
CA ILE A 77 3.25 2.41 5.02
C ILE A 77 1.95 1.66 4.77
N GLY A 78 1.14 2.16 3.86
CA GLY A 78 -0.13 1.52 3.52
C GLY A 78 -0.51 1.69 2.07
N ARG A 79 -1.53 0.96 1.67
CA ARG A 79 -2.12 1.05 0.33
C ARG A 79 -1.06 1.01 -0.78
N LEU A 80 -0.07 0.12 -0.67
CA LEU A 80 0.83 -0.14 -1.79
C LEU A 80 0.02 -0.85 -2.86
N MET A 81 -0.08 -0.23 -4.02
CA MET A 81 -0.90 -0.77 -5.09
C MET A 81 -0.28 -0.51 -6.46
N VAL A 82 -0.39 -1.50 -7.32
CA VAL A 82 0.11 -1.45 -8.69
C VAL A 82 -0.98 -1.99 -9.59
N LEU A 83 -1.29 -1.24 -10.66
CA LEU A 83 -2.26 -1.68 -11.64
C LEU A 83 -1.85 -3.06 -12.19
N PRO A 84 -2.77 -4.03 -12.28
CA PRO A 84 -2.40 -5.42 -12.65
C PRO A 84 -1.54 -5.55 -13.89
N THR A 85 -1.79 -4.76 -14.93
CA THR A 85 -1.02 -4.81 -16.17
C THR A 85 0.40 -4.27 -16.03
N TYR A 86 0.71 -3.62 -14.92
CA TYR A 86 2.03 -3.03 -14.65
C TYR A 86 2.80 -3.82 -13.57
N ARG A 87 2.28 -4.95 -13.13
CA ARG A 87 2.95 -5.78 -12.11
C ARG A 87 4.20 -6.46 -12.67
N LYS A 88 5.07 -6.91 -11.75
CA LYS A 88 6.34 -7.59 -12.07
C LYS A 88 7.33 -6.71 -12.83
N ARG A 89 7.23 -5.40 -12.65
CA ARG A 89 8.16 -4.41 -13.23
C ARG A 89 8.96 -3.66 -12.17
N GLY A 90 8.90 -4.11 -10.91
CA GLY A 90 9.64 -3.50 -9.82
C GLY A 90 9.04 -2.21 -9.28
N LEU A 91 7.80 -1.86 -9.62
CA LEU A 91 7.17 -0.61 -9.19
C LEU A 91 6.87 -0.59 -7.69
N GLY A 92 6.44 -1.73 -7.13
CA GLY A 92 6.22 -1.82 -5.69
C GLY A 92 7.50 -1.58 -4.92
N THR A 93 8.59 -2.20 -5.32
CA THR A 93 9.91 -2.00 -4.72
C THR A 93 10.35 -0.54 -4.85
N LYS A 94 10.14 0.05 -6.03
CA LYS A 94 10.47 1.46 -6.26
C LYS A 94 9.72 2.37 -5.29
N LEU A 95 8.43 2.13 -5.09
CA LEU A 95 7.62 2.94 -4.17
C LEU A 95 8.10 2.81 -2.74
N LEU A 96 8.43 1.59 -2.28
CA LEU A 96 8.97 1.39 -0.94
C LEU A 96 10.29 2.14 -0.76
N LEU A 97 11.18 2.10 -1.75
CA LEU A 97 12.45 2.83 -1.69
C LEU A 97 12.22 4.35 -1.66
N GLU A 98 11.23 4.84 -2.39
CA GLU A 98 10.90 6.27 -2.37
C GLU A 98 10.39 6.72 -0.99
N VAL A 99 9.61 5.89 -0.31
CA VAL A 99 9.20 6.17 1.07
C VAL A 99 10.43 6.23 1.98
N GLU A 100 11.34 5.28 1.84
CA GLU A 100 12.56 5.24 2.67
C GLU A 100 13.48 6.43 2.41
N LYS A 101 13.52 6.93 1.18
CA LYS A 101 14.24 8.18 0.85
C LYS A 101 13.58 9.41 1.46
N LEU A 102 12.26 9.41 1.50
CA LEU A 102 11.49 10.53 2.07
C LEU A 102 11.68 10.63 3.58
N PHE A 103 11.79 9.48 4.25
CA PHE A 103 11.99 9.39 5.69
C PHE A 103 13.20 8.48 5.98
N PRO A 104 14.44 8.97 5.76
CA PRO A 104 15.63 8.11 5.95
C PRO A 104 15.90 7.80 7.42
N ASN A 105 16.53 6.65 7.67
CA ASN A 105 16.98 6.23 8.98
C ASN A 105 15.85 6.07 10.01
N GLU A 106 14.71 5.59 9.55
CA GLU A 106 13.56 5.32 10.41
C GLU A 106 13.27 3.82 10.49
N VAL A 107 12.33 3.47 11.34
CA VAL A 107 11.72 2.15 11.35
C VAL A 107 10.49 2.23 10.45
N TYR A 108 10.34 1.31 9.51
CA TYR A 108 9.22 1.28 8.57
C TYR A 108 8.34 0.08 8.89
N GLU A 109 7.03 0.31 8.99
CA GLU A 109 6.07 -0.75 9.30
C GLU A 109 4.93 -0.77 8.30
N LEU A 110 4.50 -1.99 7.97
CA LEU A 110 3.35 -2.23 7.11
C LEU A 110 2.69 -3.54 7.52
N PHE A 111 1.50 -3.77 6.98
CA PHE A 111 0.81 -5.04 7.23
C PHE A 111 0.12 -5.51 5.95
N THR A 112 -0.15 -6.82 5.90
CA THR A 112 -0.91 -7.44 4.81
C THR A 112 -1.61 -8.69 5.34
N CYS A 113 -2.57 -9.21 4.59
CA CYS A 113 -3.25 -10.44 4.96
C CYS A 113 -2.27 -11.62 4.97
N THR A 114 -2.46 -12.53 5.92
CA THR A 114 -1.60 -13.73 6.05
C THR A 114 -1.60 -14.60 4.79
N LYS A 115 -2.69 -14.58 4.03
CA LYS A 115 -2.83 -15.36 2.80
C LYS A 115 -2.31 -14.64 1.56
N SER A 116 -1.87 -13.40 1.70
CA SER A 116 -1.36 -12.60 0.59
C SER A 116 0.13 -12.88 0.38
N LEU A 117 0.46 -14.11 -0.03
CA LEU A 117 1.84 -14.56 -0.18
C LEU A 117 2.68 -13.71 -1.13
N PRO A 118 2.18 -13.27 -2.30
CA PRO A 118 2.97 -12.40 -3.19
C PRO A 118 3.38 -11.09 -2.52
N ASN A 119 2.51 -10.49 -1.71
CA ASN A 119 2.83 -9.28 -0.98
C ASN A 119 3.88 -9.53 0.09
N ILE A 120 3.71 -10.61 0.86
CA ILE A 120 4.69 -10.98 1.89
C ILE A 120 6.06 -11.18 1.27
N GLN A 121 6.14 -11.88 0.14
CA GLN A 121 7.39 -12.11 -0.56
C GLN A 121 8.02 -10.81 -1.06
N LEU A 122 7.21 -9.90 -1.61
CA LEU A 122 7.68 -8.60 -2.06
C LEU A 122 8.32 -7.83 -0.90
N TYR A 123 7.64 -7.78 0.24
CA TYR A 123 8.15 -7.07 1.41
C TYR A 123 9.40 -7.73 1.98
N GLN A 124 9.45 -9.07 2.03
CA GLN A 124 10.63 -9.78 2.50
C GLN A 124 11.85 -9.49 1.62
N LYS A 125 11.67 -9.46 0.30
CA LYS A 125 12.74 -9.10 -0.63
C LYS A 125 13.21 -7.66 -0.44
N ALA A 126 12.33 -6.78 0.00
CA ALA A 126 12.66 -5.39 0.27
C ALA A 126 13.30 -5.20 1.65
N GLY A 127 13.46 -6.26 2.42
CA GLY A 127 14.14 -6.23 3.73
C GLY A 127 13.19 -6.16 4.92
N TYR A 128 11.90 -6.32 4.73
CA TYR A 128 10.92 -6.32 5.82
C TYR A 128 10.81 -7.71 6.43
N ARG A 129 10.59 -7.76 7.75
CA ARG A 129 10.45 -9.01 8.49
C ARG A 129 9.15 -9.01 9.28
N ILE A 130 8.48 -10.16 9.32
CA ILE A 130 7.27 -10.34 10.14
C ILE A 130 7.67 -10.23 11.61
N PHE A 131 6.96 -9.38 12.36
CA PHE A 131 7.22 -9.24 13.79
C PHE A 131 5.99 -9.50 14.65
N LYS A 132 4.79 -9.55 14.08
CA LYS A 132 3.60 -10.01 14.78
C LYS A 132 2.51 -10.41 13.80
N GLU A 133 1.52 -11.13 14.32
CA GLU A 133 0.34 -11.55 13.59
C GLU A 133 -0.88 -11.19 14.45
N GLU A 134 -1.93 -10.68 13.81
CA GLU A 134 -3.16 -10.32 14.50
C GLU A 134 -4.36 -10.83 13.73
N GLN A 135 -5.39 -11.27 14.46
CA GLN A 135 -6.68 -11.57 13.87
C GLN A 135 -7.47 -10.28 13.72
N GLY A 136 -8.07 -10.10 12.54
CA GLY A 136 -8.95 -8.99 12.27
C GLY A 136 -10.41 -9.43 12.25
N LYS A 137 -11.26 -8.58 11.68
CA LYS A 137 -12.69 -8.86 11.51
C LYS A 137 -12.91 -9.77 10.31
N SER A 138 -14.11 -10.35 10.20
CA SER A 138 -14.56 -11.14 9.03
C SER A 138 -13.69 -12.34 8.71
N GLY A 139 -13.04 -12.94 9.72
CA GLY A 139 -12.18 -14.11 9.51
C GLY A 139 -10.83 -13.82 8.89
N LEU A 140 -10.46 -12.54 8.78
CA LEU A 140 -9.15 -12.13 8.26
C LEU A 140 -8.08 -12.23 9.34
N SER A 141 -6.85 -12.54 8.91
CA SER A 141 -5.66 -12.44 9.76
C SER A 141 -4.61 -11.63 9.02
N PHE A 142 -3.82 -10.88 9.77
CA PHE A 142 -2.81 -9.97 9.21
C PHE A 142 -1.44 -10.26 9.80
N VAL A 143 -0.42 -10.15 8.97
CA VAL A 143 0.99 -10.11 9.43
C VAL A 143 1.45 -8.66 9.38
N TYR A 144 2.13 -8.25 10.44
CA TYR A 144 2.78 -6.95 10.52
C TYR A 144 4.27 -7.14 10.28
N MET A 145 4.82 -6.32 9.42
CA MET A 145 6.21 -6.44 8.99
C MET A 145 6.96 -5.13 9.23
N ARG A 146 8.26 -5.26 9.49
CA ARG A 146 9.10 -4.13 9.90
C ARG A 146 10.44 -4.19 9.20
N LYS A 147 10.95 -3.02 8.86
CA LYS A 147 12.33 -2.83 8.37
C LYS A 147 12.98 -1.72 9.19
N MET A 148 14.18 -1.98 9.67
CA MET A 148 14.96 -1.00 10.44
C MET A 148 16.21 -0.59 9.71
#